data_da6c9e51182ee785a395b5e755cdd9e4
#
_entry.id   da6c9e51182ee785a395b5e755cdd9e4
#
_cell.length_a   1.000
_cell.length_b   1.000
_cell.length_c   1.000
_cell.angle_alpha   90.00
_cell.angle_beta   90.00
_cell.angle_gamma   90.00
#
_symmetry.space_group_name_H-M   'P 1'
#
loop_
_entity.id
_entity.type
_entity.pdbx_description
1 polymer ?
#
loop_
_entity_poly.entity_id
_entity_poly.type
_entity_poly.pdbx_seq_one_letter_code
_entity_poly.pdbx_strand_id
1 'polypeptide(L)'
;MPFEIEEDQKRVWSYFGYFFKFSILSWILRDFGAPLLKHIPALQHCDDVPEGSSSDMCYGKEAVFRISLALVLFFSVCFVVSFKAEQGSPRDYFDKHFFFFKYLGLLALVFVSFNFPKVSIEGYAEAARVFGVLFLAFQSIQMLEIFYKWNEWWVSKSEQHEGWVPLLVSLTGGIYGASMAGVGLAYHYFSGCDFNVIMTTVTLGIGVVVTLLSVSKYRSEGSGLLSAAFCFGYCVYLLWSAASSMPETCVQDVYPKNNSDWTTVLSLIFMVLVVSFCCLNSAKDKDAFTMSGGDQASYSPSFAHFVFLLSSAYMAMLLTGWETGHHQGRGTFDLGWTSVWIKIAVQWVTAALYIWTLFAPFILSDRSF
;
A
#
# COMPACT_ATOMS: atom_id res chain seq x y z
N MET A 1 14.76 -29.91 -0.94
CA MET A 1 13.92 -29.11 -0.01
C MET A 1 14.58 -27.81 0.46
N PRO A 2 15.74 -27.67 1.10
CA PRO A 2 16.30 -26.33 1.37
C PRO A 2 16.68 -25.54 0.12
N PHE A 3 17.13 -26.20 -0.95
CA PHE A 3 17.46 -25.59 -2.25
C PHE A 3 16.26 -24.97 -2.97
N GLU A 4 15.08 -25.59 -2.92
CA GLU A 4 13.86 -25.06 -3.57
C GLU A 4 13.34 -23.80 -2.89
N ILE A 5 13.42 -23.73 -1.56
CA ILE A 5 13.02 -22.54 -0.78
C ILE A 5 13.94 -21.36 -1.14
N GLU A 6 15.24 -21.61 -1.36
CA GLU A 6 16.20 -20.58 -1.74
C GLU A 6 15.94 -20.05 -3.17
N GLU A 7 15.57 -20.90 -4.12
CA GLU A 7 15.23 -20.50 -5.49
C GLU A 7 13.92 -19.70 -5.54
N ASP A 8 12.90 -20.12 -4.82
CA ASP A 8 11.64 -19.40 -4.75
C ASP A 8 11.78 -18.02 -4.07
N GLN A 9 12.57 -17.92 -3.02
CA GLN A 9 12.91 -16.63 -2.43
C GLN A 9 13.66 -15.73 -3.41
N LYS A 10 14.69 -16.24 -4.09
CA LYS A 10 15.48 -15.51 -5.07
C LYS A 10 14.61 -14.98 -6.21
N ARG A 11 13.65 -15.78 -6.68
CA ARG A 11 12.69 -15.39 -7.69
C ARG A 11 11.86 -14.19 -7.26
N VAL A 12 11.20 -14.27 -6.11
CA VAL A 12 10.31 -13.21 -5.61
C VAL A 12 11.09 -11.92 -5.35
N TRP A 13 12.30 -12.00 -4.77
CA TRP A 13 13.16 -10.85 -4.56
C TRP A 13 13.67 -10.22 -5.87
N SER A 14 13.83 -11.00 -6.94
CA SER A 14 14.19 -10.47 -8.25
C SER A 14 13.08 -9.61 -8.83
N TYR A 15 11.81 -10.08 -8.78
CA TYR A 15 10.66 -9.29 -9.23
C TYR A 15 10.40 -8.07 -8.33
N PHE A 16 10.57 -8.23 -7.03
CA PHE A 16 10.54 -7.09 -6.11
C PHE A 16 11.59 -6.03 -6.49
N GLY A 17 12.80 -6.46 -6.84
CA GLY A 17 13.85 -5.57 -7.31
C GLY A 17 13.48 -4.81 -8.60
N TYR A 18 12.72 -5.42 -9.53
CA TYR A 18 12.21 -4.72 -10.70
C TYR A 18 11.18 -3.67 -10.29
N PHE A 19 10.16 -4.07 -9.54
CA PHE A 19 9.14 -3.17 -9.04
C PHE A 19 9.74 -1.95 -8.33
N PHE A 20 10.67 -2.19 -7.39
CA PHE A 20 11.30 -1.15 -6.59
C PHE A 20 12.14 -0.17 -7.43
N LYS A 21 12.96 -0.67 -8.36
CA LYS A 21 13.76 0.17 -9.26
C LYS A 21 12.89 1.09 -10.12
N PHE A 22 11.82 0.56 -10.71
CA PHE A 22 10.93 1.34 -11.55
C PHE A 22 10.02 2.27 -10.74
N SER A 23 9.70 1.95 -9.50
CA SER A 23 9.02 2.87 -8.57
C SER A 23 9.89 4.08 -8.24
N ILE A 24 11.18 3.85 -7.96
CA ILE A 24 12.15 4.94 -7.75
C ILE A 24 12.33 5.77 -9.02
N LEU A 25 12.47 5.11 -10.18
CA LEU A 25 12.59 5.80 -11.47
C LEU A 25 11.36 6.67 -11.74
N SER A 26 10.17 6.15 -11.45
CA SER A 26 8.91 6.87 -11.59
C SER A 26 8.88 8.13 -10.72
N TRP A 27 9.33 8.03 -9.47
CA TRP A 27 9.45 9.17 -8.58
C TRP A 27 10.46 10.22 -9.09
N ILE A 28 11.66 9.78 -9.47
CA ILE A 28 12.71 10.68 -10.01
C ILE A 28 12.22 11.40 -11.27
N LEU A 29 11.60 10.70 -12.21
CA LEU A 29 11.08 11.32 -13.45
C LEU A 29 9.92 12.26 -13.17
N ARG A 30 9.11 12.01 -12.14
CA ARG A 30 8.06 12.91 -11.72
C ARG A 30 8.61 14.27 -11.28
N ASP A 31 9.62 14.27 -10.42
CA ASP A 31 10.10 15.49 -9.77
C ASP A 31 11.21 16.21 -10.59
N PHE A 32 12.02 15.45 -11.32
CA PHE A 32 13.20 15.96 -12.01
C PHE A 32 13.22 15.64 -13.51
N GLY A 33 12.23 14.90 -14.02
CA GLY A 33 12.26 14.40 -15.40
C GLY A 33 11.83 15.40 -16.46
N ALA A 34 11.19 16.52 -16.12
CA ALA A 34 10.64 17.47 -17.09
C ALA A 34 11.63 17.91 -18.19
N PRO A 35 12.92 18.24 -17.89
CA PRO A 35 13.88 18.63 -18.93
C PRO A 35 14.13 17.56 -19.99
N LEU A 36 14.02 16.28 -19.61
CA LEU A 36 14.18 15.15 -20.53
C LEU A 36 12.86 14.84 -21.25
N LEU A 37 11.75 14.87 -20.54
CA LEU A 37 10.42 14.43 -21.00
C LEU A 37 9.84 15.37 -22.07
N LYS A 38 10.12 16.67 -22.04
CA LYS A 38 9.67 17.65 -23.02
C LYS A 38 10.13 17.36 -24.45
N HIS A 39 11.16 16.53 -24.65
CA HIS A 39 11.64 16.14 -25.97
C HIS A 39 10.87 14.95 -26.56
N ILE A 40 9.94 14.33 -25.81
CA ILE A 40 9.17 13.17 -26.23
C ILE A 40 7.89 13.67 -26.95
N PRO A 41 7.69 13.34 -28.26
CA PRO A 41 6.57 13.87 -29.06
C PRO A 41 5.19 13.55 -28.45
N ALA A 42 5.02 12.37 -27.84
CA ALA A 42 3.76 11.96 -27.22
C ALA A 42 3.37 12.78 -25.96
N LEU A 43 4.29 13.60 -25.43
CA LEU A 43 4.09 14.43 -24.25
C LEU A 43 3.94 15.93 -24.56
N GLN A 44 4.02 16.35 -25.82
CA GLN A 44 3.94 17.77 -26.22
C GLN A 44 2.64 18.47 -25.80
N HIS A 45 1.57 17.71 -25.55
CA HIS A 45 0.32 18.27 -25.01
C HIS A 45 0.47 18.89 -23.61
N CYS A 46 1.58 18.63 -22.90
CA CYS A 46 1.91 19.28 -21.64
C CYS A 46 2.47 20.70 -21.80
N ASP A 47 2.79 21.15 -23.02
CA ASP A 47 3.19 22.54 -23.29
C ASP A 47 1.98 23.49 -23.32
N ASP A 48 0.79 22.99 -23.65
CA ASP A 48 -0.45 23.75 -23.78
C ASP A 48 -1.33 23.72 -22.53
N VAL A 49 -0.74 23.70 -21.33
CA VAL A 49 -1.48 23.62 -20.07
C VAL A 49 -2.02 25.00 -19.68
N PRO A 50 -3.29 25.10 -19.18
CA PRO A 50 -3.91 26.36 -18.79
C PRO A 50 -3.11 27.16 -17.74
N GLU A 51 -3.25 28.48 -17.73
CA GLU A 51 -2.64 29.37 -16.74
C GLU A 51 -3.00 28.91 -15.32
N GLY A 52 -1.98 28.66 -14.48
CA GLY A 52 -2.12 28.14 -13.11
C GLY A 52 -1.64 26.72 -12.90
N SER A 53 -1.43 25.93 -13.96
CA SER A 53 -0.82 24.59 -13.90
C SER A 53 0.63 24.65 -14.38
N SER A 54 1.55 23.91 -13.77
CA SER A 54 2.93 23.84 -14.27
C SER A 54 3.07 22.73 -15.31
N SER A 55 3.65 23.06 -16.47
CA SER A 55 3.96 22.07 -17.52
C SER A 55 4.88 20.95 -16.99
N ASP A 56 5.83 21.28 -16.11
CA ASP A 56 6.73 20.32 -15.49
C ASP A 56 5.97 19.21 -14.72
N MET A 57 4.90 19.60 -14.02
CA MET A 57 4.06 18.65 -13.28
C MET A 57 3.27 17.73 -14.21
N CYS A 58 2.78 18.25 -15.34
CA CYS A 58 2.11 17.45 -16.38
C CYS A 58 3.06 16.37 -16.90
N TYR A 59 4.28 16.74 -17.29
CA TYR A 59 5.30 15.79 -17.76
C TYR A 59 5.61 14.72 -16.72
N GLY A 60 5.74 15.11 -15.44
CA GLY A 60 5.99 14.18 -14.35
C GLY A 60 4.86 13.19 -14.15
N LYS A 61 3.59 13.63 -14.10
CA LYS A 61 2.41 12.75 -13.97
C LYS A 61 2.31 11.77 -15.14
N GLU A 62 2.48 12.26 -16.35
CA GLU A 62 2.46 11.45 -17.55
C GLU A 62 3.53 10.35 -17.55
N ALA A 63 4.74 10.65 -17.07
CA ALA A 63 5.80 9.65 -16.92
C ALA A 63 5.44 8.58 -15.90
N VAL A 64 4.86 8.96 -14.76
CA VAL A 64 4.40 8.04 -13.72
C VAL A 64 3.38 7.04 -14.27
N PHE A 65 2.35 7.53 -14.98
CA PHE A 65 1.32 6.64 -15.56
C PHE A 65 1.90 5.69 -16.61
N ARG A 66 2.84 6.14 -17.44
CA ARG A 66 3.47 5.31 -18.48
C ARG A 66 4.35 4.21 -17.88
N ILE A 67 5.16 4.53 -16.87
CA ILE A 67 5.99 3.52 -16.18
C ILE A 67 5.08 2.52 -15.44
N SER A 68 4.07 3.02 -14.74
CA SER A 68 3.11 2.16 -14.04
C SER A 68 2.36 1.23 -15.00
N LEU A 69 1.92 1.74 -16.16
CA LEU A 69 1.29 0.92 -17.21
C LEU A 69 2.21 -0.21 -17.67
N ALA A 70 3.49 0.10 -17.90
CA ALA A 70 4.47 -0.91 -18.29
C ALA A 70 4.64 -1.99 -17.21
N LEU A 71 4.70 -1.60 -15.93
CA LEU A 71 4.76 -2.54 -14.81
C LEU A 71 3.49 -3.40 -14.71
N VAL A 72 2.30 -2.78 -14.81
CA VAL A 72 1.02 -3.50 -14.76
C VAL A 72 0.94 -4.51 -15.90
N LEU A 73 1.29 -4.14 -17.13
CA LEU A 73 1.32 -5.05 -18.27
C LEU A 73 2.32 -6.20 -18.06
N PHE A 74 3.52 -5.89 -17.59
CA PHE A 74 4.54 -6.88 -17.31
C PHE A 74 4.09 -7.90 -16.26
N PHE A 75 3.59 -7.42 -15.11
CA PHE A 75 3.12 -8.31 -14.05
C PHE A 75 1.82 -9.02 -14.41
N SER A 76 0.98 -8.45 -15.28
CA SER A 76 -0.18 -9.16 -15.84
C SER A 76 0.24 -10.37 -16.69
N VAL A 77 1.25 -10.21 -17.53
CA VAL A 77 1.81 -11.32 -18.32
C VAL A 77 2.42 -12.37 -17.39
N CYS A 78 3.22 -11.97 -16.41
CA CYS A 78 3.78 -12.89 -15.43
C CYS A 78 2.69 -13.62 -14.63
N PHE A 79 1.62 -12.94 -14.23
CA PHE A 79 0.46 -13.52 -13.56
C PHE A 79 -0.21 -14.62 -14.43
N VAL A 80 -0.51 -14.30 -15.69
CA VAL A 80 -1.16 -15.25 -16.61
C VAL A 80 -0.26 -16.46 -16.88
N VAL A 81 1.04 -16.24 -17.08
CA VAL A 81 2.00 -17.33 -17.32
C VAL A 81 2.12 -18.24 -16.12
N SER A 82 2.16 -17.70 -14.90
CA SER A 82 2.29 -18.47 -13.67
C SER A 82 0.97 -19.02 -13.12
N PHE A 83 -0.18 -18.59 -13.69
CA PHE A 83 -1.50 -19.02 -13.22
C PHE A 83 -1.72 -20.52 -13.43
N LYS A 84 -1.95 -21.24 -12.32
CA LYS A 84 -2.07 -22.71 -12.28
C LYS A 84 -0.90 -23.45 -12.99
N ALA A 85 0.31 -22.88 -12.92
CA ALA A 85 1.48 -23.56 -13.42
C ALA A 85 1.86 -24.70 -12.46
N GLU A 86 1.97 -25.93 -12.99
CA GLU A 86 2.46 -27.08 -12.23
C GLU A 86 3.97 -26.97 -12.01
N GLN A 87 4.47 -27.44 -10.88
CA GLN A 87 5.91 -27.49 -10.60
C GLN A 87 6.63 -28.32 -11.67
N GLY A 88 7.75 -27.78 -12.19
CA GLY A 88 8.52 -28.41 -13.26
C GLY A 88 7.94 -28.24 -14.66
N SER A 89 6.79 -27.55 -14.83
CA SER A 89 6.27 -27.20 -16.15
C SER A 89 7.15 -26.16 -16.86
N PRO A 90 7.11 -26.06 -18.20
CA PRO A 90 7.82 -25.01 -18.94
C PRO A 90 7.47 -23.57 -18.45
N ARG A 91 6.27 -23.36 -17.92
CA ARG A 91 5.81 -22.08 -17.34
C ARG A 91 6.50 -21.79 -16.02
N ASP A 92 6.64 -22.79 -15.13
CA ASP A 92 7.36 -22.67 -13.87
C ASP A 92 8.87 -22.44 -14.13
N TYR A 93 9.44 -23.16 -15.12
CA TYR A 93 10.82 -22.93 -15.54
C TYR A 93 11.05 -21.51 -16.07
N PHE A 94 10.12 -21.00 -16.91
CA PHE A 94 10.20 -19.63 -17.38
C PHE A 94 10.10 -18.63 -16.21
N ASP A 95 9.22 -18.85 -15.24
CA ASP A 95 9.05 -17.95 -14.10
C ASP A 95 10.29 -17.89 -13.20
N LYS A 96 10.98 -19.03 -13.02
CA LYS A 96 12.19 -19.15 -12.18
C LYS A 96 13.48 -18.68 -12.86
N HIS A 97 13.49 -18.61 -14.19
CA HIS A 97 14.72 -18.33 -14.96
C HIS A 97 14.54 -17.08 -15.86
N PHE A 98 15.59 -16.78 -16.61
CA PHE A 98 15.58 -15.69 -17.62
C PHE A 98 15.34 -14.28 -17.07
N PHE A 99 15.72 -13.99 -15.85
CA PHE A 99 15.52 -12.67 -15.24
C PHE A 99 16.10 -11.52 -16.08
N PHE A 100 17.27 -11.70 -16.67
CA PHE A 100 17.86 -10.68 -17.52
C PHE A 100 16.98 -10.33 -18.73
N PHE A 101 16.44 -11.33 -19.42
CA PHE A 101 15.56 -11.11 -20.58
C PHE A 101 14.21 -10.51 -20.17
N LYS A 102 13.67 -10.88 -19.01
CA LYS A 102 12.47 -10.26 -18.45
C LYS A 102 12.71 -8.79 -18.11
N TYR A 103 13.88 -8.46 -17.56
CA TYR A 103 14.25 -7.08 -17.31
C TYR A 103 14.36 -6.26 -18.61
N LEU A 104 14.98 -6.82 -19.66
CA LEU A 104 15.00 -6.20 -20.98
C LEU A 104 13.59 -6.04 -21.59
N GLY A 105 12.73 -7.05 -21.41
CA GLY A 105 11.33 -6.98 -21.80
C GLY A 105 10.58 -5.87 -21.09
N LEU A 106 10.80 -5.70 -19.78
CA LEU A 106 10.22 -4.61 -19.02
C LEU A 106 10.75 -3.22 -19.49
N LEU A 107 12.04 -3.09 -19.74
CA LEU A 107 12.60 -1.86 -20.33
C LEU A 107 11.98 -1.54 -21.70
N ALA A 108 11.79 -2.55 -22.55
CA ALA A 108 11.11 -2.39 -23.83
C ALA A 108 9.65 -1.94 -23.65
N LEU A 109 8.92 -2.53 -22.70
CA LEU A 109 7.54 -2.10 -22.37
C LEU A 109 7.50 -0.66 -21.89
N VAL A 110 8.43 -0.23 -21.05
CA VAL A 110 8.55 1.17 -20.60
C VAL A 110 8.77 2.07 -21.81
N PHE A 111 9.72 1.72 -22.69
CA PHE A 111 9.97 2.52 -23.89
C PHE A 111 8.73 2.60 -24.80
N VAL A 112 8.04 1.50 -25.00
CA VAL A 112 6.79 1.46 -25.79
C VAL A 112 5.69 2.30 -25.14
N SER A 113 5.55 2.26 -23.80
CA SER A 113 4.52 3.02 -23.09
C SER A 113 4.65 4.53 -23.28
N PHE A 114 5.88 5.04 -23.48
CA PHE A 114 6.11 6.46 -23.78
C PHE A 114 5.65 6.88 -25.19
N ASN A 115 5.36 5.93 -26.07
CA ASN A 115 4.80 6.21 -27.41
C ASN A 115 3.27 6.12 -27.46
N PHE A 116 2.60 5.76 -26.37
CA PHE A 116 1.14 5.66 -26.33
C PHE A 116 0.49 7.06 -26.36
N PRO A 117 -0.63 7.20 -27.11
CA PRO A 117 -1.36 8.46 -27.16
C PRO A 117 -2.01 8.78 -25.79
N LYS A 118 -2.22 10.07 -25.55
CA LYS A 118 -2.82 10.62 -24.33
C LYS A 118 -4.10 9.89 -23.91
N VAL A 119 -5.02 9.65 -24.86
CA VAL A 119 -6.31 8.99 -24.60
C VAL A 119 -6.15 7.60 -23.97
N SER A 120 -5.14 6.84 -24.40
CA SER A 120 -4.86 5.51 -23.81
C SER A 120 -4.34 5.61 -22.38
N ILE A 121 -3.56 6.63 -22.08
CA ILE A 121 -3.01 6.86 -20.73
C ILE A 121 -4.11 7.35 -19.78
N GLU A 122 -5.01 8.23 -20.24
CA GLU A 122 -6.18 8.65 -19.46
C GLU A 122 -7.10 7.47 -19.14
N GLY A 123 -7.39 6.61 -20.12
CA GLY A 123 -8.15 5.37 -19.87
C GLY A 123 -7.46 4.43 -18.87
N TYR A 124 -6.14 4.30 -18.96
CA TYR A 124 -5.37 3.54 -17.99
C TYR A 124 -5.41 4.20 -16.59
N ALA A 125 -5.33 5.51 -16.48
CA ALA A 125 -5.37 6.21 -15.19
C ALA A 125 -6.67 5.94 -14.43
N GLU A 126 -7.82 5.88 -15.13
CA GLU A 126 -9.09 5.47 -14.50
C GLU A 126 -9.08 4.00 -14.04
N ALA A 127 -8.54 3.09 -14.85
CA ALA A 127 -8.37 1.69 -14.43
C ALA A 127 -7.41 1.56 -13.25
N ALA A 128 -6.31 2.31 -13.25
CA ALA A 128 -5.32 2.32 -12.16
C ALA A 128 -5.92 2.84 -10.85
N ARG A 129 -6.89 3.76 -10.91
CA ARG A 129 -7.65 4.21 -9.73
C ARG A 129 -8.41 3.04 -9.09
N VAL A 130 -9.09 2.22 -9.87
CA VAL A 130 -9.81 1.03 -9.37
C VAL A 130 -8.83 0.01 -8.78
N PHE A 131 -7.74 -0.31 -9.49
CA PHE A 131 -6.71 -1.24 -9.00
C PHE A 131 -6.01 -0.71 -7.74
N GLY A 132 -5.80 0.60 -7.65
CA GLY A 132 -5.25 1.24 -6.46
C GLY A 132 -6.15 1.09 -5.23
N VAL A 133 -7.47 1.25 -5.38
CA VAL A 133 -8.45 1.01 -4.30
C VAL A 133 -8.46 -0.46 -3.89
N LEU A 134 -8.40 -1.39 -4.85
CA LEU A 134 -8.29 -2.83 -4.56
C LEU A 134 -7.00 -3.16 -3.80
N PHE A 135 -5.88 -2.52 -4.18
CA PHE A 135 -4.63 -2.68 -3.44
C PHE A 135 -4.75 -2.19 -1.99
N LEU A 136 -5.38 -1.04 -1.76
CA LEU A 136 -5.58 -0.52 -0.39
C LEU A 136 -6.44 -1.45 0.47
N ALA A 137 -7.49 -2.04 -0.08
CA ALA A 137 -8.29 -3.04 0.62
C ALA A 137 -7.44 -4.29 0.96
N PHE A 138 -6.66 -4.77 0.00
CA PHE A 138 -5.71 -5.85 0.22
C PHE A 138 -4.64 -5.48 1.26
N GLN A 139 -4.07 -4.29 1.16
CA GLN A 139 -3.09 -3.76 2.12
C GLN A 139 -3.65 -3.74 3.55
N SER A 140 -4.92 -3.36 3.74
CA SER A 140 -5.56 -3.36 5.05
C SER A 140 -5.56 -4.75 5.69
N ILE A 141 -5.90 -5.79 4.91
CA ILE A 141 -5.87 -7.19 5.38
C ILE A 141 -4.45 -7.59 5.79
N GLN A 142 -3.47 -7.29 4.94
CA GLN A 142 -2.07 -7.64 5.20
C GLN A 142 -1.48 -6.88 6.39
N MET A 143 -1.87 -5.62 6.59
CA MET A 143 -1.45 -4.85 7.77
C MET A 143 -1.97 -5.49 9.06
N LEU A 144 -3.23 -5.96 9.08
CA LEU A 144 -3.77 -6.67 10.23
C LEU A 144 -3.00 -7.97 10.51
N GLU A 145 -2.68 -8.75 9.47
CA GLU A 145 -1.87 -9.96 9.61
C GLU A 145 -0.48 -9.65 10.19
N ILE A 146 0.17 -8.57 9.73
CA ILE A 146 1.44 -8.08 10.29
C ILE A 146 1.28 -7.75 11.77
N PHE A 147 0.20 -7.04 12.16
CA PHE A 147 -0.04 -6.67 13.56
C PHE A 147 -0.23 -7.90 14.46
N TYR A 148 -0.96 -8.92 13.99
CA TYR A 148 -1.15 -10.17 14.72
C TYR A 148 0.16 -10.95 14.83
N LYS A 149 0.88 -11.20 13.75
CA LYS A 149 2.17 -11.92 13.74
C LYS A 149 3.21 -11.23 14.62
N TRP A 150 3.21 -9.90 14.61
CA TRP A 150 4.14 -9.15 15.44
C TRP A 150 3.75 -9.23 16.93
N ASN A 151 2.47 -9.15 17.27
CA ASN A 151 1.97 -9.38 18.62
C ASN A 151 2.35 -10.78 19.13
N GLU A 152 2.10 -11.82 18.35
CA GLU A 152 2.45 -13.21 18.70
C GLU A 152 3.96 -13.37 18.95
N TRP A 153 4.79 -12.76 18.11
CA TRP A 153 6.24 -12.79 18.28
C TRP A 153 6.67 -12.17 19.63
N TRP A 154 6.12 -11.00 19.99
CA TRP A 154 6.42 -10.32 21.25
C TRP A 154 5.93 -11.13 22.45
N VAL A 155 4.72 -11.66 22.38
CA VAL A 155 4.13 -12.50 23.46
C VAL A 155 4.98 -13.75 23.65
N SER A 156 5.32 -14.48 22.59
CA SER A 156 6.18 -15.66 22.66
C SER A 156 7.56 -15.37 23.29
N LYS A 157 8.16 -14.20 22.99
CA LYS A 157 9.40 -13.77 23.63
C LYS A 157 9.22 -13.46 25.11
N SER A 158 8.11 -12.84 25.49
CA SER A 158 7.81 -12.50 26.88
C SER A 158 7.55 -13.75 27.75
N GLU A 159 7.01 -14.82 27.17
CA GLU A 159 6.83 -16.12 27.82
C GLU A 159 8.16 -16.85 28.04
N GLN A 160 9.13 -16.69 27.13
CA GLN A 160 10.45 -17.31 27.24
C GLN A 160 11.36 -16.61 28.26
N HIS A 161 11.23 -15.28 28.40
CA HIS A 161 12.08 -14.46 29.27
C HIS A 161 11.28 -13.29 29.85
N GLU A 162 11.14 -13.25 31.16
CA GLU A 162 10.38 -12.21 31.91
C GLU A 162 10.86 -10.78 31.61
N GLY A 163 12.11 -10.59 31.25
CA GLY A 163 12.67 -9.27 30.87
C GLY A 163 12.03 -8.63 29.64
N TRP A 164 11.32 -9.40 28.80
CA TRP A 164 10.60 -8.87 27.63
C TRP A 164 9.22 -8.28 27.96
N VAL A 165 8.64 -8.63 29.12
CA VAL A 165 7.33 -8.10 29.55
C VAL A 165 7.34 -6.58 29.70
N PRO A 166 8.30 -5.96 30.40
CA PRO A 166 8.38 -4.49 30.50
C PRO A 166 8.55 -3.82 29.12
N LEU A 167 9.30 -4.43 28.19
CA LEU A 167 9.48 -3.93 26.85
C LEU A 167 8.18 -3.97 26.04
N LEU A 168 7.43 -5.09 26.13
CA LEU A 168 6.12 -5.22 25.50
C LEU A 168 5.13 -4.17 26.00
N VAL A 169 5.06 -3.96 27.34
CA VAL A 169 4.20 -2.96 27.97
C VAL A 169 4.62 -1.56 27.54
N SER A 170 5.93 -1.26 27.56
CA SER A 170 6.47 0.04 27.16
C SER A 170 6.20 0.34 25.68
N LEU A 171 6.37 -0.65 24.80
CA LEU A 171 6.08 -0.51 23.36
C LEU A 171 4.58 -0.23 23.15
N THR A 172 3.72 -1.03 23.77
CA THR A 172 2.26 -0.86 23.68
C THR A 172 1.83 0.51 24.18
N GLY A 173 2.30 0.91 25.36
CA GLY A 173 2.04 2.23 25.93
C GLY A 173 2.58 3.37 25.08
N GLY A 174 3.77 3.20 24.49
CA GLY A 174 4.39 4.18 23.59
C GLY A 174 3.57 4.39 22.31
N ILE A 175 3.05 3.31 21.71
CA ILE A 175 2.20 3.40 20.50
C ILE A 175 0.88 4.10 20.83
N TYR A 176 0.22 3.75 21.95
CA TYR A 176 -0.98 4.45 22.40
C TYR A 176 -0.71 5.92 22.70
N GLY A 177 0.38 6.23 23.40
CA GLY A 177 0.79 7.60 23.68
C GLY A 177 1.03 8.42 22.43
N ALA A 178 1.74 7.87 21.45
CA ALA A 178 1.98 8.50 20.15
C ALA A 178 0.67 8.70 19.38
N SER A 179 -0.22 7.70 19.38
CA SER A 179 -1.53 7.78 18.71
C SER A 179 -2.41 8.85 19.34
N MET A 180 -2.48 8.92 20.67
CA MET A 180 -3.23 9.95 21.39
C MET A 180 -2.65 11.35 21.16
N ALA A 181 -1.33 11.50 21.15
CA ALA A 181 -0.66 12.74 20.78
C ALA A 181 -1.00 13.12 19.33
N GLY A 182 -1.00 12.17 18.41
CA GLY A 182 -1.40 12.36 17.02
C GLY A 182 -2.84 12.85 16.88
N VAL A 183 -3.78 12.30 17.63
CA VAL A 183 -5.17 12.79 17.69
C VAL A 183 -5.24 14.22 18.24
N GLY A 184 -4.53 14.51 19.34
CA GLY A 184 -4.48 15.84 19.93
C GLY A 184 -3.92 16.89 18.97
N LEU A 185 -2.83 16.55 18.26
CA LEU A 185 -2.24 17.40 17.25
C LEU A 185 -3.17 17.56 16.03
N ALA A 186 -3.93 16.51 15.64
CA ALA A 186 -4.92 16.60 14.57
C ALA A 186 -6.02 17.61 14.91
N TYR A 187 -6.51 17.63 16.16
CA TYR A 187 -7.43 18.67 16.62
C TYR A 187 -6.78 20.06 16.60
N HIS A 188 -5.47 20.17 16.89
CA HIS A 188 -4.80 21.47 16.89
C HIS A 188 -4.60 22.03 15.48
N TYR A 189 -4.14 21.21 14.53
CA TYR A 189 -3.76 21.68 13.18
C TYR A 189 -4.90 21.66 12.17
N PHE A 190 -5.88 20.77 12.31
CA PHE A 190 -6.91 20.52 11.30
C PHE A 190 -8.33 20.89 11.75
N SER A 191 -8.49 21.65 12.83
CA SER A 191 -9.81 22.06 13.32
C SER A 191 -10.46 23.19 12.50
N GLY A 192 -9.85 23.64 11.41
CA GLY A 192 -10.40 24.69 10.54
C GLY A 192 -11.72 24.34 9.85
N CYS A 193 -12.08 23.05 9.77
CA CYS A 193 -13.33 22.57 9.19
C CYS A 193 -14.01 21.54 10.12
N ASP A 194 -15.34 21.64 10.25
CA ASP A 194 -16.15 20.69 11.04
C ASP A 194 -15.95 19.25 10.62
N PHE A 195 -15.74 19.01 9.32
CA PHE A 195 -15.48 17.67 8.78
C PHE A 195 -14.25 17.03 9.46
N ASN A 196 -13.13 17.75 9.61
CA ASN A 196 -11.93 17.24 10.25
C ASN A 196 -12.15 16.95 11.73
N VAL A 197 -12.86 17.81 12.43
CA VAL A 197 -13.21 17.60 13.85
C VAL A 197 -14.04 16.32 14.00
N ILE A 198 -15.03 16.12 13.13
CA ILE A 198 -15.87 14.91 13.12
C ILE A 198 -15.02 13.68 12.86
N MET A 199 -14.17 13.68 11.80
CA MET A 199 -13.34 12.52 11.44
C MET A 199 -12.30 12.20 12.53
N THR A 200 -11.74 13.20 13.17
CA THR A 200 -10.82 13.02 14.31
C THR A 200 -11.54 12.41 15.50
N THR A 201 -12.77 12.85 15.79
CA THR A 201 -13.61 12.31 16.87
C THR A 201 -14.01 10.85 16.58
N VAL A 202 -14.40 10.56 15.33
CA VAL A 202 -14.71 9.18 14.89
C VAL A 202 -13.48 8.27 15.04
N THR A 203 -12.30 8.75 14.65
CA THR A 203 -11.04 7.99 14.80
C THR A 203 -10.71 7.70 16.26
N LEU A 204 -10.89 8.67 17.14
CA LEU A 204 -10.75 8.47 18.58
C LEU A 204 -11.75 7.43 19.10
N GLY A 205 -13.02 7.51 18.67
CA GLY A 205 -14.05 6.54 18.99
C GLY A 205 -13.69 5.12 18.54
N ILE A 206 -13.17 4.97 17.32
CA ILE A 206 -12.65 3.70 16.80
C ILE A 206 -11.53 3.17 17.72
N GLY A 207 -10.56 4.00 18.10
CA GLY A 207 -9.48 3.61 19.00
C GLY A 207 -9.98 3.10 20.34
N VAL A 208 -10.98 3.76 20.94
CA VAL A 208 -11.61 3.33 22.19
C VAL A 208 -12.32 1.98 22.01
N VAL A 209 -13.14 1.82 20.97
CA VAL A 209 -13.89 0.58 20.69
C VAL A 209 -12.93 -0.58 20.46
N VAL A 210 -11.94 -0.43 19.59
CA VAL A 210 -10.93 -1.45 19.28
C VAL A 210 -10.18 -1.88 20.55
N THR A 211 -9.81 -0.93 21.39
CA THR A 211 -9.10 -1.21 22.65
C THR A 211 -9.98 -1.97 23.64
N LEU A 212 -11.22 -1.53 23.86
CA LEU A 212 -12.16 -2.18 24.77
C LEU A 212 -12.48 -3.61 24.32
N LEU A 213 -12.67 -3.82 23.02
CA LEU A 213 -12.91 -5.15 22.47
C LEU A 213 -11.70 -6.08 22.62
N SER A 214 -10.48 -5.58 22.42
CA SER A 214 -9.24 -6.35 22.62
C SER A 214 -9.00 -6.81 24.05
N VAL A 215 -9.55 -6.08 25.04
CA VAL A 215 -9.42 -6.46 26.47
C VAL A 215 -10.61 -7.29 26.92
N SER A 216 -11.70 -7.36 26.12
CA SER A 216 -12.90 -8.10 26.47
C SER A 216 -12.65 -9.62 26.52
N LYS A 217 -13.52 -10.34 27.22
CA LYS A 217 -13.53 -11.82 27.26
C LYS A 217 -13.85 -12.48 25.91
N TYR A 218 -14.34 -11.70 24.96
CA TYR A 218 -14.72 -12.15 23.61
C TYR A 218 -13.57 -12.01 22.60
N ARG A 219 -12.34 -11.78 23.07
CA ARG A 219 -11.19 -11.67 22.15
C ARG A 219 -10.79 -13.02 21.57
N SER A 220 -10.33 -13.02 20.33
CA SER A 220 -9.66 -14.18 19.71
C SER A 220 -8.36 -14.54 20.43
N GLU A 221 -8.01 -15.82 20.49
CA GLU A 221 -6.67 -16.27 20.89
C GLU A 221 -5.65 -15.66 19.92
N GLY A 222 -4.53 -15.12 20.44
CA GLY A 222 -3.54 -14.38 19.64
C GLY A 222 -3.79 -12.89 19.49
N SER A 223 -5.02 -12.38 19.73
CA SER A 223 -5.24 -10.94 19.78
C SER A 223 -4.76 -10.38 21.13
N GLY A 224 -3.95 -9.33 21.09
CA GLY A 224 -3.43 -8.65 22.27
C GLY A 224 -3.65 -7.14 22.22
N LEU A 225 -3.33 -6.48 23.33
CA LEU A 225 -3.43 -5.02 23.41
C LEU A 225 -2.44 -4.34 22.44
N LEU A 226 -1.33 -5.00 22.10
CA LEU A 226 -0.35 -4.50 21.14
C LEU A 226 -0.94 -4.44 19.71
N SER A 227 -1.68 -5.48 19.28
CA SER A 227 -2.33 -5.47 17.95
C SER A 227 -3.39 -4.37 17.85
N ALA A 228 -4.14 -4.11 18.95
CA ALA A 228 -5.08 -2.99 19.02
C ALA A 228 -4.38 -1.64 18.95
N ALA A 229 -3.24 -1.49 19.63
CA ALA A 229 -2.42 -0.28 19.59
C ALA A 229 -1.93 0.02 18.16
N PHE A 230 -1.44 -1.00 17.43
CA PHE A 230 -1.04 -0.85 16.04
C PHE A 230 -2.21 -0.49 15.13
N CYS A 231 -3.37 -1.15 15.29
CA CYS A 231 -4.57 -0.83 14.52
C CYS A 231 -5.00 0.63 14.74
N PHE A 232 -5.05 1.09 15.99
CA PHE A 232 -5.36 2.48 16.31
C PHE A 232 -4.32 3.46 15.74
N GLY A 233 -3.02 3.15 15.90
CA GLY A 233 -1.94 3.98 15.34
C GLY A 233 -2.01 4.09 13.82
N TYR A 234 -2.34 3.01 13.12
CA TYR A 234 -2.54 3.01 11.68
C TYR A 234 -3.78 3.84 11.28
N CYS A 235 -4.88 3.76 12.05
CA CYS A 235 -6.05 4.61 11.83
C CYS A 235 -5.71 6.10 12.03
N VAL A 236 -4.92 6.44 13.04
CA VAL A 236 -4.45 7.82 13.26
C VAL A 236 -3.56 8.29 12.11
N TYR A 237 -2.66 7.43 11.62
CA TYR A 237 -1.86 7.74 10.44
C TYR A 237 -2.73 8.02 9.19
N LEU A 238 -3.75 7.17 8.93
CA LEU A 238 -4.67 7.38 7.80
C LEU A 238 -5.47 8.67 7.94
N LEU A 239 -5.90 9.03 9.16
CA LEU A 239 -6.52 10.31 9.46
C LEU A 239 -5.60 11.48 9.10
N TRP A 240 -4.34 11.45 9.53
CA TRP A 240 -3.36 12.47 9.21
C TRP A 240 -3.12 12.58 7.70
N SER A 241 -2.96 11.45 7.03
CA SER A 241 -2.79 11.40 5.59
C SER A 241 -4.01 11.97 4.85
N ALA A 242 -5.23 11.70 5.33
CA ALA A 242 -6.46 12.26 4.78
C ALA A 242 -6.55 13.78 5.02
N ALA A 243 -6.30 14.23 6.26
CA ALA A 243 -6.35 15.65 6.62
C ALA A 243 -5.30 16.48 5.87
N SER A 244 -4.10 15.92 5.65
CA SER A 244 -3.04 16.57 4.84
C SER A 244 -3.40 16.67 3.35
N SER A 245 -4.36 15.86 2.86
CA SER A 245 -4.82 15.88 1.47
C SER A 245 -5.96 16.86 1.22
N MET A 246 -6.43 17.56 2.25
CA MET A 246 -7.53 18.52 2.13
C MET A 246 -7.11 19.83 1.47
N PRO A 247 -8.05 20.53 0.81
CA PRO A 247 -7.82 21.87 0.30
C PRO A 247 -7.38 22.84 1.41
N GLU A 248 -6.58 23.84 1.07
CA GLU A 248 -6.02 24.83 2.00
C GLU A 248 -7.04 25.53 2.91
N THR A 249 -8.31 25.61 2.49
CA THR A 249 -9.38 26.24 3.26
C THR A 249 -9.70 25.53 4.57
N CYS A 250 -9.32 24.26 4.71
CA CYS A 250 -9.60 23.42 5.89
C CYS A 250 -8.40 23.22 6.81
N VAL A 251 -7.24 23.74 6.46
CA VAL A 251 -5.99 23.60 7.21
C VAL A 251 -5.68 24.95 7.87
N GLN A 252 -5.33 24.94 9.14
CA GLN A 252 -4.92 26.18 9.81
C GLN A 252 -3.58 26.71 9.28
N ASP A 253 -3.42 28.04 9.24
CA ASP A 253 -2.20 28.70 8.76
C ASP A 253 -0.92 28.31 9.52
N VAL A 254 -1.07 27.73 10.71
CA VAL A 254 0.04 27.26 11.57
C VAL A 254 0.63 25.95 11.06
N TYR A 255 -0.09 25.19 10.20
CA TYR A 255 0.42 23.94 9.65
C TYR A 255 1.45 24.24 8.53
N PRO A 256 2.70 23.74 8.65
CA PRO A 256 3.72 24.00 7.64
C PRO A 256 3.27 23.40 6.30
N LYS A 257 3.09 24.22 5.28
CA LYS A 257 2.66 23.82 3.93
C LYS A 257 3.58 22.79 3.25
N ASN A 258 4.78 22.59 3.79
CA ASN A 258 5.80 21.68 3.26
C ASN A 258 5.71 20.25 3.83
N ASN A 259 4.72 19.93 4.68
CA ASN A 259 4.69 18.65 5.41
C ASN A 259 3.91 17.53 4.71
N SER A 260 3.30 17.75 3.53
CA SER A 260 2.60 16.69 2.80
C SER A 260 3.55 15.57 2.32
N ASP A 261 4.83 15.86 2.17
CA ASP A 261 5.82 14.91 1.65
C ASP A 261 6.05 13.71 2.58
N TRP A 262 6.04 13.91 3.92
CA TRP A 262 6.29 12.81 4.86
C TRP A 262 5.16 11.76 4.87
N THR A 263 3.91 12.16 4.68
CA THR A 263 2.77 11.21 4.62
C THR A 263 2.84 10.36 3.36
N THR A 264 3.27 10.94 2.24
CA THR A 264 3.50 10.21 0.98
C THR A 264 4.67 9.24 1.11
N VAL A 265 5.80 9.68 1.70
CA VAL A 265 6.94 8.81 1.98
C VAL A 265 6.54 7.65 2.89
N LEU A 266 5.75 7.91 3.93
CA LEU A 266 5.28 6.88 4.85
C LEU A 266 4.29 5.91 4.16
N SER A 267 3.44 6.40 3.26
CA SER A 267 2.58 5.56 2.41
C SER A 267 3.39 4.64 1.50
N LEU A 268 4.46 5.15 0.89
CA LEU A 268 5.40 4.35 0.10
C LEU A 268 6.09 3.29 0.97
N ILE A 269 6.51 3.63 2.18
CA ILE A 269 7.12 2.69 3.12
C ILE A 269 6.12 1.59 3.47
N PHE A 270 4.88 1.90 3.81
CA PHE A 270 3.85 0.89 4.09
C PHE A 270 3.57 0.01 2.88
N MET A 271 3.50 0.57 1.67
CA MET A 271 3.37 -0.21 0.45
C MET A 271 4.53 -1.20 0.29
N VAL A 272 5.77 -0.74 0.44
CA VAL A 272 6.97 -1.58 0.33
C VAL A 272 6.98 -2.67 1.42
N LEU A 273 6.61 -2.33 2.66
CA LEU A 273 6.52 -3.29 3.76
C LEU A 273 5.48 -4.39 3.47
N VAL A 274 4.29 -4.01 3.02
CA VAL A 274 3.23 -4.97 2.68
C VAL A 274 3.64 -5.86 1.51
N VAL A 275 4.18 -5.29 0.44
CA VAL A 275 4.65 -6.08 -0.70
C VAL A 275 5.77 -7.04 -0.27
N SER A 276 6.75 -6.56 0.52
CA SER A 276 7.83 -7.41 1.06
C SER A 276 7.29 -8.53 1.95
N PHE A 277 6.33 -8.22 2.82
CA PHE A 277 5.70 -9.20 3.70
C PHE A 277 4.93 -10.27 2.90
N CYS A 278 4.17 -9.87 1.89
CA CYS A 278 3.50 -10.81 0.99
C CYS A 278 4.50 -11.70 0.25
N CYS A 279 5.61 -11.12 -0.21
CA CYS A 279 6.68 -11.86 -0.87
C CYS A 279 7.32 -12.90 0.05
N LEU A 280 7.62 -12.52 1.30
CA LEU A 280 8.22 -13.42 2.28
C LEU A 280 7.26 -14.54 2.71
N ASN A 281 5.98 -14.23 2.92
CA ASN A 281 4.99 -15.22 3.29
C ASN A 281 4.65 -16.16 2.13
N SER A 282 4.53 -15.64 0.92
CA SER A 282 4.32 -16.47 -0.27
C SER A 282 5.45 -17.48 -0.50
N ALA A 283 6.64 -17.25 0.05
CA ALA A 283 7.75 -18.18 0.02
C ALA A 283 7.74 -19.20 1.18
N LYS A 284 6.98 -18.94 2.25
CA LYS A 284 6.96 -19.77 3.47
C LYS A 284 5.65 -20.56 3.66
N ASP A 285 4.53 -19.93 3.40
CA ASP A 285 3.20 -20.53 3.61
C ASP A 285 2.71 -21.22 2.35
N LYS A 286 2.79 -22.55 2.36
CA LYS A 286 2.18 -23.39 1.33
C LYS A 286 0.64 -23.39 1.39
N ASP A 287 0.03 -22.86 2.47
CA ASP A 287 -1.38 -23.04 2.79
C ASP A 287 -2.25 -21.78 2.67
N ALA A 288 -1.68 -20.60 2.47
CA ALA A 288 -2.38 -19.32 2.67
C ALA A 288 -3.47 -18.95 1.63
N PHE A 289 -3.64 -19.69 0.54
CA PHE A 289 -4.66 -19.37 -0.48
C PHE A 289 -5.24 -20.58 -1.24
N THR A 290 -5.30 -21.76 -0.64
CA THR A 290 -6.07 -22.88 -1.20
C THR A 290 -7.46 -22.93 -0.57
N MET A 291 -8.45 -22.35 -1.23
CA MET A 291 -9.89 -22.62 -1.02
C MET A 291 -10.29 -24.02 -1.47
N SER A 292 -9.36 -24.97 -1.60
CA SER A 292 -9.63 -26.33 -2.02
C SER A 292 -8.90 -27.29 -1.10
N GLY A 293 -9.70 -28.08 -0.36
CA GLY A 293 -9.22 -29.18 0.47
C GLY A 293 -8.58 -30.28 -0.39
N GLY A 294 -7.30 -30.19 -0.61
CA GLY A 294 -6.50 -31.20 -1.29
C GLY A 294 -5.06 -31.18 -0.79
N ASP A 295 -4.54 -32.34 -0.46
CA ASP A 295 -3.25 -32.65 0.19
C ASP A 295 -1.95 -32.21 -0.53
N GLN A 296 -1.96 -31.16 -1.32
CA GLN A 296 -0.74 -30.56 -1.88
C GLN A 296 -0.78 -29.05 -1.74
N ALA A 297 -0.17 -28.58 -0.65
CA ALA A 297 0.13 -27.19 -0.43
C ALA A 297 1.03 -26.64 -1.56
N SER A 298 0.43 -26.04 -2.57
CA SER A 298 1.13 -25.47 -3.72
C SER A 298 1.29 -23.97 -3.54
N TYR A 299 2.53 -23.52 -3.39
CA TYR A 299 2.91 -22.13 -3.57
C TYR A 299 2.33 -21.61 -4.88
N SER A 300 1.55 -20.52 -4.82
CA SER A 300 1.01 -19.87 -6.01
C SER A 300 1.86 -18.66 -6.40
N PRO A 301 2.82 -18.82 -7.33
CA PRO A 301 3.63 -17.72 -7.84
C PRO A 301 2.78 -16.60 -8.44
N SER A 302 1.63 -16.96 -9.00
CA SER A 302 0.66 -16.03 -9.58
C SER A 302 0.15 -15.00 -8.56
N PHE A 303 -0.02 -15.39 -7.29
CA PHE A 303 -0.46 -14.44 -6.28
C PHE A 303 0.54 -13.30 -6.05
N ALA A 304 1.83 -13.59 -6.01
CA ALA A 304 2.87 -12.56 -5.89
C ALA A 304 2.82 -11.58 -7.08
N HIS A 305 2.66 -12.09 -8.32
CA HIS A 305 2.54 -11.24 -9.50
C HIS A 305 1.27 -10.40 -9.49
N PHE A 306 0.17 -10.93 -8.96
CA PHE A 306 -1.07 -10.16 -8.77
C PHE A 306 -0.87 -9.00 -7.77
N VAL A 307 -0.17 -9.24 -6.66
CA VAL A 307 0.17 -8.19 -5.70
C VAL A 307 1.06 -7.13 -6.32
N PHE A 308 2.08 -7.51 -7.11
CA PHE A 308 2.92 -6.56 -7.84
C PHE A 308 2.13 -5.74 -8.87
N LEU A 309 1.17 -6.34 -9.55
CA LEU A 309 0.28 -5.65 -10.49
C LEU A 309 -0.52 -4.57 -9.75
N LEU A 310 -1.21 -4.91 -8.67
CA LEU A 310 -2.02 -3.97 -7.90
C LEU A 310 -1.15 -2.87 -7.27
N SER A 311 0.01 -3.23 -6.72
CA SER A 311 0.93 -2.25 -6.10
C SER A 311 1.52 -1.28 -7.14
N SER A 312 1.73 -1.73 -8.39
CA SER A 312 2.19 -0.86 -9.48
C SER A 312 1.15 0.21 -9.85
N ALA A 313 -0.12 -0.15 -9.88
CA ALA A 313 -1.21 0.80 -10.10
C ALA A 313 -1.38 1.75 -8.91
N TYR A 314 -1.33 1.23 -7.69
CA TYR A 314 -1.39 2.05 -6.47
C TYR A 314 -0.22 3.05 -6.37
N MET A 315 0.99 2.64 -6.72
CA MET A 315 2.16 3.52 -6.78
C MET A 315 1.89 4.73 -7.69
N ALA A 316 1.28 4.51 -8.87
CA ALA A 316 0.92 5.62 -9.73
C ALA A 316 -0.10 6.56 -9.08
N MET A 317 -1.15 6.02 -8.46
CA MET A 317 -2.15 6.82 -7.77
C MET A 317 -1.54 7.62 -6.62
N LEU A 318 -0.64 7.01 -5.85
CA LEU A 318 0.05 7.68 -4.76
C LEU A 318 0.95 8.82 -5.25
N LEU A 319 1.72 8.59 -6.31
CA LEU A 319 2.63 9.60 -6.87
C LEU A 319 1.90 10.72 -7.65
N THR A 320 0.68 10.50 -8.12
CA THR A 320 -0.12 11.51 -8.86
C THR A 320 -1.22 12.15 -8.03
N GLY A 321 -1.34 11.78 -6.73
CA GLY A 321 -2.35 12.33 -5.83
C GLY A 321 -3.78 11.91 -6.16
N TRP A 322 -3.97 10.73 -6.75
CA TRP A 322 -5.28 10.21 -7.19
C TRP A 322 -5.97 11.07 -8.25
N GLU A 323 -5.26 12.03 -8.84
CA GLU A 323 -5.80 12.88 -9.90
C GLU A 323 -5.40 12.39 -11.28
N THR A 324 -6.41 12.26 -12.14
CA THR A 324 -6.26 11.92 -13.55
C THR A 324 -6.35 13.15 -14.46
N GLY A 325 -6.66 14.33 -13.90
CA GLY A 325 -6.83 15.61 -14.62
C GLY A 325 -5.72 16.63 -14.40
N HIS A 326 -5.76 17.72 -15.22
CA HIS A 326 -4.68 18.72 -15.32
C HIS A 326 -4.71 19.86 -14.28
N HIS A 327 -5.51 19.79 -13.21
CA HIS A 327 -5.90 20.94 -12.40
C HIS A 327 -5.10 21.20 -11.11
N GLN A 328 -3.82 20.84 -10.99
CA GLN A 328 -3.07 21.15 -9.77
C GLN A 328 -1.79 21.95 -9.96
N GLY A 329 -1.54 22.86 -8.97
CA GLY A 329 -0.36 23.68 -8.85
C GLY A 329 0.89 22.91 -8.44
N ARG A 330 2.04 23.55 -8.60
CA ARG A 330 3.39 23.01 -8.35
C ARG A 330 3.58 22.59 -6.89
N GLY A 331 4.00 21.35 -6.65
CA GLY A 331 4.47 20.88 -5.35
C GLY A 331 3.40 20.32 -4.39
N THR A 332 2.17 20.14 -4.84
CA THR A 332 1.10 19.55 -4.02
C THR A 332 0.94 18.08 -4.34
N PHE A 333 1.46 17.23 -3.42
CA PHE A 333 1.22 15.81 -3.43
C PHE A 333 -0.18 15.54 -2.86
N ASP A 334 -0.93 14.63 -3.53
CA ASP A 334 -2.07 13.95 -2.92
C ASP A 334 -3.15 14.90 -2.33
N LEU A 335 -3.41 16.03 -3.00
CA LEU A 335 -4.46 16.96 -2.61
C LEU A 335 -5.75 16.68 -3.39
N GLY A 336 -6.84 16.56 -2.69
CA GLY A 336 -8.18 16.44 -3.27
C GLY A 336 -9.13 15.60 -2.45
N TRP A 337 -10.43 15.91 -2.55
CA TRP A 337 -11.48 15.20 -1.84
C TRP A 337 -11.54 13.70 -2.14
N THR A 338 -11.15 13.29 -3.35
CA THR A 338 -11.08 11.87 -3.73
C THR A 338 -10.07 11.12 -2.86
N SER A 339 -8.86 11.67 -2.70
CA SER A 339 -7.84 11.09 -1.83
C SER A 339 -8.28 11.04 -0.38
N VAL A 340 -8.88 12.14 0.14
CA VAL A 340 -9.44 12.20 1.50
C VAL A 340 -10.41 11.07 1.75
N TRP A 341 -11.43 10.92 0.89
CA TRP A 341 -12.45 9.90 1.07
C TRP A 341 -11.93 8.48 0.95
N ILE A 342 -10.98 8.22 0.03
CA ILE A 342 -10.35 6.91 -0.09
C ILE A 342 -9.63 6.54 1.21
N LYS A 343 -8.84 7.44 1.78
CA LYS A 343 -8.10 7.18 3.03
C LYS A 343 -9.01 6.96 4.23
N ILE A 344 -10.07 7.75 4.35
CA ILE A 344 -11.08 7.59 5.40
C ILE A 344 -11.83 6.25 5.22
N ALA A 345 -12.21 5.89 4.01
CA ALA A 345 -12.85 4.60 3.74
C ALA A 345 -11.92 3.42 4.10
N VAL A 346 -10.64 3.50 3.74
CA VAL A 346 -9.64 2.48 4.11
C VAL A 346 -9.49 2.37 5.63
N GLN A 347 -9.48 3.50 6.35
CA GLN A 347 -9.46 3.52 7.81
C GLN A 347 -10.65 2.76 8.40
N TRP A 348 -11.86 3.03 7.90
CA TRP A 348 -13.07 2.36 8.39
C TRP A 348 -13.08 0.88 8.05
N VAL A 349 -12.65 0.51 6.83
CA VAL A 349 -12.50 -0.89 6.43
C VAL A 349 -11.50 -1.61 7.33
N THR A 350 -10.34 -1.01 7.60
CA THR A 350 -9.32 -1.60 8.49
C THR A 350 -9.89 -1.83 9.89
N ALA A 351 -10.56 -0.82 10.46
CA ALA A 351 -11.18 -0.95 11.79
C ALA A 351 -12.28 -2.04 11.80
N ALA A 352 -13.14 -2.07 10.79
CA ALA A 352 -14.19 -3.08 10.68
C ALA A 352 -13.61 -4.51 10.53
N LEU A 353 -12.57 -4.67 9.71
CA LEU A 353 -11.87 -5.95 9.57
C LEU A 353 -11.22 -6.39 10.89
N TYR A 354 -10.56 -5.47 11.62
CA TYR A 354 -9.99 -5.77 12.91
C TYR A 354 -11.06 -6.22 13.92
N ILE A 355 -12.18 -5.50 14.01
CA ILE A 355 -13.31 -5.88 14.86
C ILE A 355 -13.86 -7.24 14.44
N TRP A 356 -13.99 -7.49 13.14
CA TRP A 356 -14.41 -8.79 12.61
C TRP A 356 -13.48 -9.92 13.05
N THR A 357 -12.15 -9.74 12.96
CA THR A 357 -11.19 -10.78 13.37
C THR A 357 -11.27 -11.11 14.87
N LEU A 358 -11.70 -10.16 15.72
CA LEU A 358 -11.93 -10.43 17.14
C LEU A 358 -13.16 -11.31 17.37
N PHE A 359 -14.23 -11.11 16.60
CA PHE A 359 -15.50 -11.83 16.76
C PHE A 359 -15.66 -13.08 15.90
N ALA A 360 -14.90 -13.19 14.82
CA ALA A 360 -14.99 -14.31 13.87
C ALA A 360 -14.94 -15.69 14.51
N PRO A 361 -14.06 -15.99 15.51
CA PRO A 361 -14.02 -17.29 16.16
C PRO A 361 -15.29 -17.63 16.95
N PHE A 362 -16.04 -16.63 17.43
CA PHE A 362 -17.30 -16.84 18.15
C PHE A 362 -18.49 -17.09 17.21
N ILE A 363 -18.47 -16.42 16.05
CA ILE A 363 -19.56 -16.52 15.07
C ILE A 363 -19.40 -17.78 14.24
N LEU A 364 -18.15 -18.19 13.95
CA LEU A 364 -17.79 -19.31 13.09
C LEU A 364 -17.13 -20.43 13.91
N SER A 365 -17.77 -20.83 15.03
CA SER A 365 -17.25 -21.84 15.98
C SER A 365 -16.93 -23.21 15.36
N ASP A 366 -17.45 -23.49 14.18
CA ASP A 366 -17.22 -24.76 13.43
C ASP A 366 -15.96 -24.76 12.56
N ARG A 367 -15.19 -23.67 12.54
CA ARG A 367 -13.93 -23.57 11.78
C ARG A 367 -12.76 -23.33 12.73
N SER A 368 -11.73 -24.17 12.63
CA SER A 368 -10.42 -23.85 13.21
C SER A 368 -9.80 -22.69 12.45
N PHE A 369 -9.54 -21.59 13.13
CA PHE A 369 -8.85 -20.41 12.62
C PHE A 369 -7.37 -20.47 12.95
#